data_5fe2eb7547275bacba63542f152965e8
#
_entry.id   5fe2eb7547275bacba63542f152965e8
#
_cell.length_a   1.000
_cell.length_b   1.000
_cell.length_c   1.000
_cell.angle_alpha   90.00
_cell.angle_beta   90.00
_cell.angle_gamma   90.00
#
_symmetry.space_group_name_H-M   'P 1'
#
loop_
_entity.id
_entity.type
_entity.pdbx_description
1 polymer ?
#
loop_
_entity_poly.entity_id
_entity_poly.type
_entity_poly.pdbx_seq_one_letter_code
_entity_poly.pdbx_strand_id
1 'polypeptide(L)'
;MSDATTQPRSNTSGGQTIRPDEAAHFGRLAKDWWDPKGSSAMLHRLNPVRLAFLRECVDMHWGGDISQRHPLAGKTALDVGCGAGLLCEPMARLGADVTGVDAAPENTAAAAVHADGAGLYIRYI
;
A
#
# COMPACT_ATOMS: atom_id res chain seq x y z
N MET A 1 -31.84 -19.16 19.56
CA MET A 1 -31.46 -18.88 19.20
C MET A 1 -30.74 -18.23 18.80
N SER A 2 -30.55 -18.04 18.68
CA SER A 2 -29.88 -17.41 18.32
C SER A 2 -29.24 -16.77 17.86
N ASP A 3 -28.99 -16.54 17.84
CA ASP A 3 -28.41 -15.92 17.46
C ASP A 3 -27.62 -15.31 17.18
N ALA A 4 -27.46 -15.44 17.42
CA ALA A 4 -26.78 -14.84 17.27
C ALA A 4 -25.98 -14.57 16.77
N THR A 5 -25.85 -14.67 16.65
CA THR A 5 -25.13 -14.43 16.19
C THR A 5 -24.50 -13.89 15.67
N THR A 6 -24.47 -13.72 15.66
CA THR A 6 -23.81 -13.24 15.17
C THR A 6 -23.20 -12.54 14.99
N GLN A 7 -22.89 -12.30 15.18
CA GLN A 7 -22.28 -11.63 15.05
C GLN A 7 -21.40 -11.24 14.78
N PRO A 8 -21.36 -11.20 14.90
CA PRO A 8 -20.42 -10.72 14.69
C PRO A 8 -19.60 -10.36 14.38
N ARG A 9 -19.56 -10.44 14.51
CA ARG A 9 -18.80 -10.11 14.29
C ARG A 9 -18.00 -9.66 13.92
N SER A 10 -18.04 -9.78 13.97
CA SER A 10 -17.30 -9.34 13.65
C SER A 10 -16.72 -8.78 13.43
N ASN A 11 -16.78 -8.60 13.51
CA ASN A 11 -16.23 -7.95 13.31
C ASN A 11 -15.46 -7.60 13.20
N THR A 12 -15.33 -7.83 13.35
CA THR A 12 -14.66 -7.50 13.32
C THR A 12 -14.03 -6.99 13.16
N SER A 13 -13.82 -7.04 13.26
CA SER A 13 -13.26 -6.53 13.10
C SER A 13 -12.84 -5.82 13.21
N GLY A 14 -13.01 -6.19 13.30
CA GLY A 14 -12.77 -5.35 13.60
C GLY A 14 -12.13 -4.66 13.91
N GLY A 15 -11.90 -4.98 14.59
CA GLY A 15 -10.95 -4.15 15.16
C GLY A 15 -10.68 -2.93 14.38
N GLN A 16 -11.33 -2.79 13.44
CA GLN A 16 -11.14 -1.67 12.61
C GLN A 16 -11.75 -0.40 13.13
N THR A 17 -12.20 -0.44 14.37
CA THR A 17 -12.78 0.75 14.98
C THR A 17 -11.66 1.72 15.30
N ILE A 18 -11.31 2.53 14.34
CA ILE A 18 -10.32 3.59 14.52
C ILE A 18 -11.04 4.82 15.05
N ARG A 19 -10.57 5.35 16.16
CA ARG A 19 -11.16 6.55 16.73
C ARG A 19 -10.83 7.74 15.83
N PRO A 20 -11.67 8.79 15.81
CA PRO A 20 -11.41 9.95 14.93
C PRO A 20 -10.06 10.61 15.14
N ASP A 21 -9.55 10.66 16.38
CA ASP A 21 -8.24 11.22 16.67
C ASP A 21 -7.12 10.36 16.09
N GLU A 22 -7.29 9.04 16.10
CA GLU A 22 -6.32 8.13 15.48
C GLU A 22 -6.34 8.26 13.97
N ALA A 23 -7.53 8.34 13.38
CA ALA A 23 -7.65 8.52 11.94
C ALA A 23 -6.98 9.82 11.50
N ALA A 24 -7.17 10.91 12.25
CA ALA A 24 -6.53 12.19 11.96
C ALA A 24 -5.00 12.09 12.10
N HIS A 25 -4.54 11.37 13.11
CA HIS A 25 -3.11 11.16 13.33
C HIS A 25 -2.47 10.41 12.16
N PHE A 26 -3.07 9.31 11.75
CA PHE A 26 -2.55 8.52 10.63
C PHE A 26 -2.66 9.27 9.32
N GLY A 27 -3.68 10.11 9.16
CA GLY A 27 -3.81 10.97 8.00
C GLY A 27 -2.67 11.99 7.91
N ARG A 28 -2.29 12.58 9.04
CA ARG A 28 -1.15 13.50 9.07
C ARG A 28 0.16 12.80 8.77
N LEU A 29 0.33 11.60 9.33
CA LEU A 29 1.52 10.80 9.08
C LEU A 29 1.63 10.41 7.60
N ALA A 30 0.52 10.00 7.01
CA ALA A 30 0.47 9.69 5.58
C ALA A 30 0.81 10.90 4.73
N LYS A 31 0.29 12.06 5.11
CA LYS A 31 0.53 13.29 4.37
C LYS A 31 2.01 13.65 4.36
N ASP A 32 2.71 13.49 5.49
CA ASP A 32 4.14 13.73 5.54
C ASP A 32 4.92 12.73 4.70
N TRP A 33 4.60 11.43 4.83
CA TRP A 33 5.26 10.39 4.05
C TRP A 33 5.15 10.65 2.55
N TRP A 34 3.99 11.10 2.10
CA TRP A 34 3.71 11.27 0.67
C TRP A 34 4.05 12.65 0.15
N ASP A 35 4.54 13.56 1.00
CA ASP A 35 5.02 14.86 0.60
C ASP A 35 6.45 14.74 0.04
N PRO A 36 6.67 15.02 -1.25
CA PRO A 36 8.01 14.92 -1.83
C PRO A 36 9.04 15.84 -1.16
N LYS A 37 8.58 16.81 -0.39
CA LYS A 37 9.45 17.73 0.35
C LYS A 37 9.42 17.46 1.85
N GLY A 38 8.76 16.39 2.27
CA GLY A 38 8.64 16.01 3.66
C GLY A 38 9.81 15.16 4.14
N SER A 39 9.60 14.44 5.21
CA SER A 39 10.67 13.63 5.85
C SER A 39 11.13 12.47 4.96
N SER A 40 10.35 12.07 3.97
CA SER A 40 10.67 10.96 3.06
C SER A 40 11.12 11.45 1.68
N ALA A 41 11.60 12.68 1.58
CA ALA A 41 12.02 13.28 0.31
C ALA A 41 13.02 12.40 -0.46
N MET A 42 13.95 11.76 0.26
CA MET A 42 14.95 10.89 -0.36
C MET A 42 14.29 9.71 -1.09
N LEU A 43 13.28 9.10 -0.47
CA LEU A 43 12.58 7.97 -1.06
C LEU A 43 11.82 8.39 -2.32
N HIS A 44 11.24 9.58 -2.31
CA HIS A 44 10.55 10.10 -3.49
C HIS A 44 11.53 10.31 -4.65
N ARG A 45 12.75 10.74 -4.34
CA ARG A 45 13.76 10.92 -5.38
C ARG A 45 14.27 9.59 -5.93
N LEU A 46 14.32 8.56 -5.08
CA LEU A 46 14.77 7.23 -5.49
C LEU A 46 13.71 6.43 -6.25
N ASN A 47 12.46 6.71 -6.01
CA ASN A 47 11.36 5.90 -6.55
C ASN A 47 11.36 5.78 -8.08
N PRO A 48 11.57 6.86 -8.85
CA PRO A 48 11.59 6.71 -10.31
C PRO A 48 12.64 5.71 -10.79
N VAL A 49 13.82 5.72 -10.17
CA VAL A 49 14.91 4.79 -10.52
C VAL A 49 14.53 3.35 -10.14
N ARG A 50 13.98 3.19 -8.93
CA ARG A 50 13.55 1.86 -8.46
C ARG A 50 12.46 1.29 -9.35
N LEU A 51 11.49 2.11 -9.72
CA LEU A 51 10.39 1.67 -10.58
C LEU A 51 10.84 1.35 -11.99
N ALA A 52 11.77 2.14 -12.53
CA ALA A 52 12.35 1.86 -13.86
C ALA A 52 13.06 0.51 -13.85
N PHE A 53 13.83 0.23 -12.80
CA PHE A 53 14.53 -1.05 -12.66
C PHE A 53 13.53 -2.21 -12.55
N LEU A 54 12.53 -2.05 -11.69
CA LEU A 54 11.48 -3.08 -11.52
C LEU A 54 10.77 -3.35 -12.84
N ARG A 55 10.43 -2.30 -13.58
CA ARG A 55 9.73 -2.44 -14.85
C ARG A 55 10.58 -3.20 -15.85
N GLU A 56 11.88 -2.88 -15.90
CA GLU A 56 12.79 -3.57 -16.79
C GLU A 56 12.88 -5.07 -16.46
N CYS A 57 13.02 -5.39 -15.17
CA CYS A 57 13.08 -6.78 -14.74
C CYS A 57 11.80 -7.54 -15.06
N VAL A 58 10.66 -6.92 -14.85
CA VAL A 58 9.35 -7.51 -15.15
C VAL A 58 9.21 -7.79 -16.63
N ASP A 59 9.55 -6.83 -17.47
CA ASP A 59 9.45 -6.98 -18.91
C ASP A 59 10.38 -8.08 -19.41
N MET A 60 11.60 -8.14 -18.89
CA MET A 60 12.54 -9.20 -19.26
C MET A 60 12.05 -10.58 -18.83
N HIS A 61 11.52 -10.68 -17.63
CA HIS A 61 11.13 -11.97 -17.06
C HIS A 61 9.88 -12.55 -17.74
N TRP A 62 8.89 -11.70 -18.03
CA TRP A 62 7.62 -12.16 -18.60
C TRP A 62 7.43 -11.78 -20.06
N GLY A 63 8.47 -11.28 -20.72
CA GLY A 63 8.43 -11.02 -22.15
C GLY A 63 7.58 -9.83 -22.55
N GLY A 64 7.33 -8.89 -21.66
CA GLY A 64 6.56 -7.71 -21.95
C GLY A 64 7.39 -6.58 -22.55
N ASP A 65 6.75 -5.46 -22.78
CA ASP A 65 7.41 -4.25 -23.22
C ASP A 65 6.78 -3.01 -22.59
N ILE A 66 7.38 -1.87 -22.81
CA ILE A 66 7.01 -0.61 -22.16
C ILE A 66 5.59 -0.16 -22.53
N SER A 67 5.01 -0.67 -23.60
CA SER A 67 3.65 -0.30 -24.00
C SER A 67 2.58 -0.92 -23.12
N GLN A 68 2.90 -1.97 -22.37
CA GLN A 68 1.95 -2.59 -21.46
C GLN A 68 1.71 -1.68 -20.26
N ARG A 69 0.45 -1.36 -20.02
CA ARG A 69 0.07 -0.48 -18.91
C ARG A 69 -0.02 -1.23 -17.58
N HIS A 70 -0.33 -2.50 -17.63
CA HIS A 70 -0.50 -3.34 -16.43
C HIS A 70 0.35 -4.61 -16.55
N PRO A 71 1.68 -4.45 -16.58
CA PRO A 71 2.57 -5.61 -16.75
C PRO A 71 2.52 -6.59 -15.59
N LEU A 72 2.00 -6.17 -14.44
CA LEU A 72 1.88 -7.03 -13.26
C LEU A 72 0.47 -7.58 -13.08
N ALA A 73 -0.41 -7.43 -14.05
CA ALA A 73 -1.77 -7.98 -13.96
C ALA A 73 -1.72 -9.48 -13.71
N GLY A 74 -2.47 -9.94 -12.71
CA GLY A 74 -2.50 -11.35 -12.33
C GLY A 74 -1.30 -11.81 -11.51
N LYS A 75 -0.38 -10.91 -11.18
CA LYS A 75 0.79 -11.24 -10.37
C LYS A 75 0.59 -10.74 -8.94
N THR A 76 1.28 -11.38 -8.00
CA THR A 76 1.30 -10.94 -6.60
C THR A 76 2.64 -10.26 -6.32
N ALA A 77 2.62 -9.30 -5.42
CA ALA A 77 3.83 -8.60 -4.98
C ALA A 77 3.83 -8.47 -3.46
N LEU A 78 5.00 -8.60 -2.87
CA LEU A 78 5.19 -8.41 -1.44
C LEU A 78 6.29 -7.37 -1.24
N ASP A 79 5.98 -6.32 -0.49
CA ASP A 79 6.96 -5.29 -0.13
C ASP A 79 7.24 -5.38 1.37
N VAL A 80 8.43 -5.82 1.71
CA VAL A 80 8.87 -5.97 3.11
C VAL A 80 9.57 -4.70 3.55
N GLY A 81 9.11 -4.10 4.64
CA GLY A 81 9.56 -2.79 5.06
C GLY A 81 8.91 -1.70 4.23
N CYS A 82 7.61 -1.81 4.02
CA CYS A 82 6.90 -0.98 3.04
C CYS A 82 6.71 0.48 3.47
N GLY A 83 6.92 0.82 4.74
CA GLY A 83 6.65 2.16 5.22
C GLY A 83 5.21 2.57 4.94
N ALA A 84 5.01 3.75 4.39
CA ALA A 84 3.68 4.25 4.06
C ALA A 84 3.24 3.91 2.62
N GLY A 85 3.89 2.95 1.98
CA GLY A 85 3.41 2.42 0.71
C GLY A 85 3.92 3.11 -0.53
N LEU A 86 5.04 3.83 -0.44
CA LEU A 86 5.59 4.56 -1.58
C LEU A 86 5.93 3.67 -2.77
N LEU A 87 6.26 2.40 -2.51
CA LEU A 87 6.51 1.44 -3.59
C LEU A 87 5.29 0.56 -3.84
N CYS A 88 4.51 0.25 -2.81
CA CYS A 88 3.32 -0.58 -2.95
C CYS A 88 2.30 0.03 -3.92
N GLU A 89 2.07 1.32 -3.81
CA GLU A 89 1.04 1.97 -4.64
C GLU A 89 1.38 1.94 -6.13
N PRO A 90 2.61 2.30 -6.53
CA PRO A 90 2.97 2.16 -7.95
C PRO A 90 2.86 0.72 -8.45
N MET A 91 3.24 -0.27 -7.65
CA MET A 91 3.10 -1.67 -8.05
C MET A 91 1.64 -2.06 -8.23
N ALA A 92 0.76 -1.56 -7.36
CA ALA A 92 -0.68 -1.80 -7.51
C ALA A 92 -1.21 -1.16 -8.80
N ARG A 93 -0.72 0.03 -9.13
CA ARG A 93 -1.10 0.70 -10.38
C ARG A 93 -0.61 -0.05 -11.62
N LEU A 94 0.48 -0.79 -11.49
CA LEU A 94 0.96 -1.66 -12.57
C LEU A 94 0.17 -2.98 -12.65
N GLY A 95 -0.81 -3.16 -11.79
CA GLY A 95 -1.73 -4.29 -11.85
C GLY A 95 -1.50 -5.39 -10.82
N ALA A 96 -0.48 -5.27 -9.98
CA ALA A 96 -0.16 -6.30 -9.00
C ALA A 96 -1.20 -6.37 -7.86
N ASP A 97 -1.39 -7.57 -7.34
CA ASP A 97 -2.06 -7.79 -6.07
C ASP A 97 -1.00 -7.65 -4.97
N VAL A 98 -0.98 -6.50 -4.30
CA VAL A 98 0.13 -6.11 -3.42
C VAL A 98 -0.20 -6.34 -1.96
N THR A 99 0.78 -6.88 -1.24
CA THR A 99 0.80 -6.92 0.22
C THR A 99 2.03 -6.16 0.71
N GLY A 100 1.83 -5.23 1.62
CA GLY A 100 2.91 -4.50 2.26
C GLY A 100 3.04 -4.90 3.72
N VAL A 101 4.26 -5.07 4.19
CA VAL A 101 4.57 -5.47 5.56
C VAL A 101 5.56 -4.49 6.14
N ASP A 102 5.32 -4.05 7.37
CA ASP A 102 6.25 -3.16 8.07
C ASP A 102 6.20 -3.46 9.56
N ALA A 103 7.35 -3.36 10.21
CA ALA A 103 7.45 -3.61 11.65
C ALA A 103 6.76 -2.55 12.49
N ALA A 104 6.57 -1.35 11.95
CA ALA A 104 5.91 -0.26 12.64
C ALA A 104 4.43 -0.20 12.25
N PRO A 105 3.50 -0.55 13.17
CA PRO A 105 2.08 -0.53 12.86
C PRO A 105 1.56 0.82 12.40
N GLU A 106 2.13 1.92 12.89
CA GLU A 106 1.72 3.25 12.46
C GLU A 106 2.05 3.52 10.99
N ASN A 107 3.11 2.88 10.46
CA ASN A 107 3.45 3.02 9.06
C ASN A 107 2.41 2.34 8.17
N THR A 108 2.03 1.11 8.51
CA THR A 108 1.02 0.40 7.73
C THR A 108 -0.35 1.05 7.87
N ALA A 109 -0.65 1.62 9.03
CA ALA A 109 -1.90 2.37 9.21
C ALA A 109 -1.92 3.61 8.31
N ALA A 110 -0.81 4.36 8.26
CA ALA A 110 -0.70 5.50 7.37
C ALA A 110 -0.78 5.08 5.90
N ALA A 111 -0.14 3.97 5.56
CA ALA A 111 -0.18 3.42 4.21
C ALA A 111 -1.61 3.10 3.79
N ALA A 112 -2.38 2.46 4.68
CA ALA A 112 -3.77 2.09 4.40
C ALA A 112 -4.64 3.33 4.18
N VAL A 113 -4.45 4.37 5.00
CA VAL A 113 -5.19 5.62 4.85
C VAL A 113 -4.92 6.24 3.48
N HIS A 114 -3.66 6.28 3.08
CA HIS A 114 -3.31 6.89 1.79
C HIS A 114 -3.84 6.07 0.62
N ALA A 115 -3.68 4.75 0.66
CA ALA A 115 -4.16 3.87 -0.42
C ALA A 115 -5.67 3.97 -0.58
N ASP A 116 -6.39 4.03 0.54
CA ASP A 116 -7.85 4.16 0.54
C ASP A 116 -8.26 5.47 -0.16
N GLY A 117 -7.61 6.57 0.19
CA GLY A 117 -7.87 7.85 -0.45
C GLY A 117 -7.49 7.88 -1.93
N ALA A 118 -6.56 7.03 -2.35
CA ALA A 118 -6.13 6.92 -3.74
C ALA A 118 -6.96 5.91 -4.54
N GLY A 119 -7.91 5.23 -3.89
CA GLY A 119 -8.76 4.24 -4.55
C GLY A 119 -8.03 2.95 -4.89
N LEU A 120 -6.98 2.62 -4.15
CA LEU A 120 -6.19 1.41 -4.38
C LEU A 120 -6.47 0.39 -3.30
N TYR A 121 -6.53 -0.88 -3.70
CA TYR A 121 -6.65 -1.98 -2.76
C TYR A 121 -5.28 -2.63 -2.54
N ILE A 122 -4.76 -2.52 -1.34
CA ILE A 122 -3.47 -3.10 -0.93
C ILE A 122 -3.66 -3.67 0.46
N ARG A 123 -3.18 -4.90 0.68
CA ARG A 123 -3.18 -5.47 2.02
C ARG A 123 -1.94 -5.00 2.76
N TYR A 124 -2.14 -4.37 3.89
CA TYR A 124 -1.04 -3.97 4.78
C TYR A 124 -1.11 -4.76 6.07
N ILE A 125 0.02 -5.29 6.48
CA ILE A 125 0.15 -6.14 7.67
C ILE A 125 1.17 -5.56 8.64
#